data_9d67af0e00ff11873bf3356f333eb879
#
_entry.id   9d67af0e00ff11873bf3356f333eb879
#
_cell.length_a   1.000
_cell.length_b   1.000
_cell.length_c   1.000
_cell.angle_alpha   90.00
_cell.angle_beta   90.00
_cell.angle_gamma   90.00
#
_symmetry.space_group_name_H-M   'P 1'
#
loop_
_entity.id
_entity.type
_entity.pdbx_description
1 polymer ?
#
loop_
_entity_poly.entity_id
_entity_poly.type
_entity_poly.pdbx_seq_one_letter_code
_entity_poly.pdbx_strand_id
1 'polypeptide(L)'
;MSFMEAATNDPYFSYLHIYFSDLMKKALKPETVVIGSHFSSFRGGKNKLLSIEPEKSSLFAMGARCIEDGMMDMVGLGRQSFADPLTPLKLKEGREHEIKYCTQCMNCEELMIRQQPVGCVAFNKPYTQRFVDIRKTMGKLTELHT
;
A
#
# COMPACT_ATOMS: atom_id res chain seq x y z
N MET A 1 -19.75 -0.50 2.51
CA MET A 1 -18.45 -0.69 1.80
C MET A 1 -17.71 -1.77 2.54
N SER A 2 -17.45 -2.92 1.93
CA SER A 2 -16.72 -4.01 2.59
C SER A 2 -15.24 -3.62 2.74
N PHE A 3 -14.56 -4.18 3.75
CA PHE A 3 -13.12 -3.96 3.97
C PHE A 3 -12.28 -4.36 2.71
N MET A 4 -12.77 -5.29 1.91
CA MET A 4 -12.15 -5.73 0.66
C MET A 4 -12.24 -4.69 -0.47
N GLU A 5 -13.28 -3.87 -0.51
CA GLU A 5 -13.41 -2.80 -1.51
C GLU A 5 -12.44 -1.66 -1.27
N ALA A 6 -12.10 -1.39 0.00
CA ALA A 6 -11.09 -0.39 0.36
C ALA A 6 -9.65 -0.79 -0.06
N ALA A 7 -9.45 -2.05 -0.42
CA ALA A 7 -8.14 -2.59 -0.81
C ALA A 7 -7.96 -2.71 -2.33
N THR A 8 -8.87 -2.17 -3.12
CA THR A 8 -8.79 -2.21 -4.58
C THR A 8 -7.59 -1.45 -5.13
N ASN A 9 -7.20 -1.79 -6.35
CA ASN A 9 -6.13 -1.09 -7.09
C ASN A 9 -6.60 0.24 -7.70
N ASP A 10 -7.86 0.62 -7.45
CA ASP A 10 -8.45 1.82 -7.98
C ASP A 10 -7.91 3.06 -7.22
N PRO A 11 -7.28 4.02 -7.92
CA PRO A 11 -6.81 5.27 -7.32
C PRO A 11 -7.93 6.08 -6.65
N TYR A 12 -9.17 5.88 -7.04
CA TYR A 12 -10.33 6.54 -6.43
C TYR A 12 -10.36 6.35 -4.91
N PHE A 13 -10.07 5.15 -4.42
CA PHE A 13 -10.00 4.91 -2.97
C PHE A 13 -8.85 5.64 -2.30
N SER A 14 -7.73 5.85 -2.99
CA SER A 14 -6.64 6.67 -2.46
C SER A 14 -7.06 8.13 -2.33
N TYR A 15 -7.77 8.67 -3.30
CA TYR A 15 -8.31 10.02 -3.22
C TYR A 15 -9.35 10.17 -2.10
N LEU A 16 -10.20 9.17 -1.87
CA LEU A 16 -11.12 9.16 -0.72
C LEU A 16 -10.37 9.19 0.61
N HIS A 17 -9.31 8.40 0.75
CA HIS A 17 -8.49 8.41 1.96
C HIS A 17 -7.80 9.76 2.19
N ILE A 18 -7.29 10.40 1.14
CA ILE A 18 -6.72 11.74 1.19
C ILE A 18 -7.77 12.76 1.63
N TYR A 19 -8.94 12.72 1.01
CA TYR A 19 -10.06 13.60 1.33
C TYR A 19 -10.50 13.45 2.80
N PHE A 20 -10.65 12.25 3.31
CA PHE A 20 -11.00 12.04 4.71
C PHE A 20 -9.89 12.47 5.67
N SER A 21 -8.62 12.29 5.30
CA SER A 21 -7.48 12.80 6.08
C SER A 21 -7.52 14.33 6.19
N ASP A 22 -7.81 15.02 5.09
CA ASP A 22 -7.98 16.47 5.04
C ASP A 22 -9.15 16.94 5.93
N LEU A 23 -10.30 16.28 5.84
CA LEU A 23 -11.45 16.58 6.72
C LEU A 23 -11.10 16.41 8.20
N MET A 24 -10.41 15.31 8.54
CA MET A 24 -9.97 15.08 9.92
C MET A 24 -8.96 16.14 10.37
N LYS A 25 -8.01 16.50 9.51
CA LYS A 25 -7.01 17.54 9.84
C LYS A 25 -7.66 18.88 10.14
N LYS A 26 -8.71 19.24 9.40
CA LYS A 26 -9.50 20.48 9.61
C LYS A 26 -10.37 20.44 10.85
N ALA A 27 -10.85 19.28 11.25
CA ALA A 27 -11.78 19.10 12.38
C ALA A 27 -11.07 18.89 13.72
N LEU A 28 -9.85 18.40 13.72
CA LEU A 28 -9.07 18.12 14.92
C LEU A 28 -8.31 19.34 15.42
N LYS A 29 -7.83 19.27 16.66
CA LYS A 29 -6.99 20.33 17.23
C LYS A 29 -5.66 20.44 16.45
N PRO A 30 -5.08 21.63 16.31
CA PRO A 30 -3.86 21.85 15.51
C PRO A 30 -2.68 20.97 15.91
N GLU A 31 -2.55 20.62 17.20
CA GLU A 31 -1.49 19.76 17.72
C GLU A 31 -1.68 18.26 17.39
N THR A 32 -2.84 17.86 16.85
CA THR A 32 -3.09 16.47 16.49
C THR A 32 -2.42 16.11 15.19
N VAL A 33 -1.57 15.07 15.24
CA VAL A 33 -0.90 14.54 14.05
C VAL A 33 -1.85 13.64 13.28
N VAL A 34 -2.07 13.94 12.00
CA VAL A 34 -2.86 13.13 11.07
C VAL A 34 -1.93 12.39 10.11
N ILE A 35 -2.00 11.06 10.10
CA ILE A 35 -1.23 10.20 9.20
C ILE A 35 -2.16 9.70 8.10
N GLY A 36 -1.97 10.20 6.87
CA GLY A 36 -2.72 9.74 5.71
C GLY A 36 -2.21 8.37 5.22
N SER A 37 -3.10 7.56 4.68
CA SER A 37 -2.78 6.20 4.22
C SER A 37 -3.24 5.94 2.78
N HIS A 38 -3.10 4.69 2.31
CA HIS A 38 -3.54 4.22 0.99
C HIS A 38 -2.72 4.71 -0.22
N PHE A 39 -1.54 5.26 -0.02
CA PHE A 39 -0.67 5.78 -1.09
C PHE A 39 -0.02 4.70 -1.96
N SER A 40 -0.05 3.42 -1.55
CA SER A 40 0.57 2.32 -2.32
C SER A 40 0.01 2.14 -3.73
N SER A 41 -1.22 2.60 -4.01
CA SER A 41 -1.86 2.54 -5.34
C SER A 41 -1.20 3.47 -6.35
N PHE A 42 -0.56 4.53 -5.91
CA PHE A 42 0.16 5.46 -6.80
C PHE A 42 1.49 4.87 -7.30
N ARG A 43 2.10 3.93 -6.57
CA ARG A 43 3.39 3.31 -6.93
C ARG A 43 4.46 4.36 -7.27
N GLY A 44 5.28 4.13 -8.29
CA GLY A 44 6.20 5.11 -8.90
C GLY A 44 5.56 5.88 -10.05
N GLY A 45 4.28 6.26 -9.94
CA GLY A 45 3.55 6.94 -11.00
C GLY A 45 3.11 6.04 -12.17
N LYS A 46 3.28 4.72 -12.04
CA LYS A 46 2.96 3.74 -13.11
C LYS A 46 1.56 3.13 -13.01
N ASN A 47 0.63 3.85 -12.41
CA ASN A 47 -0.77 3.41 -12.39
C ASN A 47 -1.45 3.88 -13.68
N LYS A 48 -1.83 2.93 -14.54
CA LYS A 48 -2.46 3.20 -15.85
C LYS A 48 -3.82 3.90 -15.76
N LEU A 49 -4.45 3.88 -14.59
CA LEU A 49 -5.74 4.55 -14.35
C LEU A 49 -5.57 6.05 -14.08
N LEU A 50 -4.33 6.52 -13.89
CA LEU A 50 -4.05 7.93 -13.69
C LEU A 50 -3.61 8.54 -15.03
N SER A 51 -4.38 9.49 -15.51
CA SER A 51 -4.06 10.30 -16.72
C SER A 51 -3.03 11.41 -16.43
N ILE A 52 -2.26 11.28 -15.36
CA ILE A 52 -1.30 12.27 -14.87
C ILE A 52 0.11 11.77 -15.16
N GLU A 53 1.04 12.67 -15.41
CA GLU A 53 2.46 12.38 -15.60
C GLU A 53 3.00 11.50 -14.44
N PRO A 54 3.75 10.42 -14.73
CA PRO A 54 4.24 9.50 -13.70
C PRO A 54 4.98 10.19 -12.55
N GLU A 55 5.76 11.21 -12.85
CA GLU A 55 6.54 11.98 -11.88
C GLU A 55 5.66 12.74 -10.87
N LYS A 56 4.51 13.23 -11.33
CA LYS A 56 3.55 13.97 -10.49
C LYS A 56 2.58 13.05 -9.75
N SER A 57 2.40 11.82 -10.24
CA SER A 57 1.45 10.83 -9.70
C SER A 57 2.10 9.72 -8.89
N SER A 58 3.41 9.81 -8.61
CA SER A 58 4.09 8.83 -7.77
C SER A 58 3.61 8.92 -6.30
N LEU A 59 3.78 7.83 -5.57
CA LEU A 59 3.50 7.78 -4.13
C LEU A 59 4.13 8.95 -3.38
N PHE A 60 5.37 9.31 -3.74
CA PHE A 60 6.11 10.38 -3.06
C PHE A 60 5.63 11.76 -3.48
N ALA A 61 5.43 11.99 -4.78
CA ALA A 61 4.92 13.27 -5.28
C ALA A 61 3.54 13.59 -4.71
N MET A 62 2.63 12.59 -4.71
CA MET A 62 1.30 12.74 -4.12
C MET A 62 1.36 12.93 -2.61
N GLY A 63 2.23 12.18 -1.92
CA GLY A 63 2.42 12.31 -0.48
C GLY A 63 2.98 13.67 -0.08
N ALA A 64 4.03 14.14 -0.75
CA ALA A 64 4.62 15.45 -0.52
C ALA A 64 3.59 16.56 -0.74
N ARG A 65 2.85 16.50 -1.85
CA ARG A 65 1.80 17.46 -2.16
C ARG A 65 0.72 17.53 -1.08
N CYS A 66 0.24 16.39 -0.59
CA CYS A 66 -0.77 16.36 0.46
C CYS A 66 -0.27 16.97 1.78
N ILE A 67 1.02 16.82 2.11
CA ILE A 67 1.63 17.43 3.29
C ILE A 67 1.79 18.95 3.06
N GLU A 68 2.30 19.38 1.91
CA GLU A 68 2.46 20.79 1.55
C GLU A 68 1.13 21.56 1.55
N ASP A 69 0.06 20.93 1.07
CA ASP A 69 -1.30 21.49 1.08
C ASP A 69 -1.98 21.42 2.47
N GLY A 70 -1.30 20.88 3.49
CA GLY A 70 -1.82 20.80 4.86
C GLY A 70 -2.96 19.80 5.07
N MET A 71 -3.12 18.85 4.15
CA MET A 71 -4.18 17.83 4.22
C MET A 71 -3.88 16.75 5.25
N MET A 72 -2.60 16.55 5.58
CA MET A 72 -2.09 15.62 6.59
C MET A 72 -0.67 16.02 7.01
N ASP A 73 -0.18 15.43 8.09
CA ASP A 73 1.17 15.70 8.60
C ASP A 73 2.20 14.68 8.13
N MET A 74 1.75 13.44 7.90
CA MET A 74 2.62 12.31 7.53
C MET A 74 1.90 11.36 6.58
N VAL A 75 2.69 10.60 5.81
CA VAL A 75 2.21 9.51 4.96
C VAL A 75 2.53 8.16 5.59
N GLY A 76 1.50 7.35 5.80
CA GLY A 76 1.60 5.97 6.28
C GLY A 76 1.84 4.99 5.14
N LEU A 77 2.89 4.18 5.24
CA LEU A 77 3.26 3.18 4.25
C LEU A 77 2.87 1.77 4.72
N GLY A 78 1.65 1.32 4.43
CA GLY A 78 1.20 -0.05 4.76
C GLY A 78 1.91 -1.11 3.91
N ARG A 79 1.26 -1.61 2.86
CA ARG A 79 1.80 -2.67 1.98
C ARG A 79 3.13 -2.33 1.31
N GLN A 80 3.43 -1.06 1.11
CA GLN A 80 4.73 -0.62 0.60
C GLN A 80 5.87 -0.99 1.55
N SER A 81 5.67 -0.93 2.87
CA SER A 81 6.68 -1.35 3.86
C SER A 81 6.99 -2.84 3.79
N PHE A 82 6.04 -3.70 3.38
CA PHE A 82 6.31 -5.10 3.11
C PHE A 82 7.09 -5.32 1.81
N ALA A 83 6.76 -4.54 0.77
CA ALA A 83 7.42 -4.65 -0.53
C ALA A 83 8.89 -4.22 -0.48
N ASP A 84 9.14 -3.11 0.18
CA ASP A 84 10.48 -2.56 0.41
C ASP A 84 10.55 -1.82 1.75
N PRO A 85 11.03 -2.47 2.82
CA PRO A 85 11.16 -1.83 4.14
C PRO A 85 12.10 -0.62 4.16
N LEU A 86 13.04 -0.56 3.19
CA LEU A 86 14.00 0.52 3.08
C LEU A 86 13.50 1.71 2.25
N THR A 87 12.22 1.70 1.87
CA THR A 87 11.60 2.79 1.08
C THR A 87 11.92 4.19 1.63
N PRO A 88 11.74 4.51 2.94
CA PRO A 88 12.04 5.86 3.44
C PRO A 88 13.54 6.19 3.36
N LEU A 89 14.41 5.22 3.62
CA LEU A 89 15.87 5.43 3.53
C LEU A 89 16.30 5.68 2.09
N LYS A 90 15.84 4.87 1.15
CA LYS A 90 16.14 5.02 -0.28
C LYS A 90 15.67 6.37 -0.81
N LEU A 91 14.48 6.80 -0.40
CA LEU A 91 13.97 8.13 -0.76
C LEU A 91 14.87 9.23 -0.21
N LYS A 92 15.24 9.17 1.08
CA LYS A 92 16.14 10.15 1.71
C LYS A 92 17.51 10.25 1.03
N GLU A 93 18.00 9.14 0.48
CA GLU A 93 19.30 9.03 -0.19
C GLU A 93 19.22 9.29 -1.70
N GLY A 94 18.07 9.66 -2.26
CA GLY A 94 17.88 9.88 -3.71
C GLY A 94 17.92 8.62 -4.55
N ARG A 95 17.76 7.45 -3.95
CA ARG A 95 17.79 6.12 -4.60
C ARG A 95 16.38 5.61 -4.91
N GLU A 96 15.48 6.49 -5.33
CA GLU A 96 14.07 6.13 -5.62
C GLU A 96 13.96 5.05 -6.71
N HIS A 97 14.86 5.04 -7.67
CA HIS A 97 14.93 4.05 -8.75
C HIS A 97 15.16 2.62 -8.27
N GLU A 98 15.69 2.43 -7.05
CA GLU A 98 15.89 1.11 -6.44
C GLU A 98 14.68 0.62 -5.63
N ILE A 99 13.63 1.42 -5.49
CA ILE A 99 12.46 1.08 -4.69
C ILE A 99 11.63 0.00 -5.37
N LYS A 100 11.36 -1.08 -4.65
CA LYS A 100 10.43 -2.13 -5.06
C LYS A 100 9.01 -1.72 -4.69
N TYR A 101 8.28 -1.15 -5.64
CA TYR A 101 6.92 -0.71 -5.39
C TYR A 101 5.96 -1.89 -5.22
N CYS A 102 5.06 -1.79 -4.23
CA CYS A 102 4.02 -2.78 -3.99
C CYS A 102 3.21 -3.04 -5.28
N THR A 103 3.11 -4.30 -5.69
CA THR A 103 2.37 -4.71 -6.89
C THR A 103 0.86 -4.78 -6.69
N GLN A 104 0.41 -4.56 -5.45
CA GLN A 104 -1.00 -4.64 -5.03
C GLN A 104 -1.66 -6.01 -5.31
N CYS A 105 -0.87 -7.07 -5.30
CA CYS A 105 -1.34 -8.45 -5.56
C CYS A 105 -2.19 -9.06 -4.43
N MET A 106 -2.35 -8.37 -3.30
CA MET A 106 -3.14 -8.78 -2.11
C MET A 106 -2.67 -10.06 -1.40
N ASN A 107 -1.63 -10.73 -1.87
CA ASN A 107 -1.17 -12.00 -1.29
C ASN A 107 -0.69 -11.88 0.17
N CYS A 108 -0.16 -10.71 0.57
CA CYS A 108 0.18 -10.45 1.97
C CYS A 108 -1.07 -10.37 2.87
N GLU A 109 -2.19 -9.89 2.33
CA GLU A 109 -3.47 -9.86 3.04
C GLU A 109 -4.06 -11.26 3.19
N GLU A 110 -3.93 -12.12 2.17
CA GLU A 110 -4.32 -13.54 2.30
C GLU A 110 -3.53 -14.25 3.41
N LEU A 111 -2.23 -13.96 3.56
CA LEU A 111 -1.45 -14.46 4.69
C LEU A 111 -2.01 -13.96 6.03
N MET A 112 -2.36 -12.67 6.12
CA MET A 112 -2.92 -12.06 7.32
C MET A 112 -4.27 -12.67 7.70
N ILE A 113 -5.19 -12.81 6.76
CA ILE A 113 -6.52 -13.42 6.99
C ILE A 113 -6.37 -14.84 7.50
N ARG A 114 -5.33 -15.57 7.05
CA ARG A 114 -5.02 -16.93 7.48
C ARG A 114 -4.18 -16.99 8.77
N GLN A 115 -4.01 -15.88 9.47
CA GLN A 115 -3.22 -15.78 10.70
C GLN A 115 -1.78 -16.31 10.54
N GLN A 116 -1.19 -16.08 9.37
CA GLN A 116 0.19 -16.42 9.08
C GLN A 116 1.11 -15.20 9.28
N PRO A 117 2.42 -15.41 9.51
CA PRO A 117 3.39 -14.32 9.44
C PRO A 117 3.29 -13.58 8.11
N VAL A 118 3.13 -12.25 8.18
CA VAL A 118 2.84 -11.39 7.04
C VAL A 118 4.09 -10.74 6.48
N GLY A 119 4.22 -10.76 5.15
CA GLY A 119 5.27 -10.09 4.40
C GLY A 119 5.00 -10.09 2.91
N CYS A 120 5.88 -9.50 2.12
CA CYS A 120 5.67 -9.39 0.68
C CYS A 120 5.91 -10.73 -0.02
N VAL A 121 4.86 -11.32 -0.55
CA VAL A 121 4.93 -12.56 -1.34
C VAL A 121 5.60 -12.34 -2.70
N ALA A 122 5.50 -11.13 -3.27
CA ALA A 122 6.07 -10.84 -4.58
C ALA A 122 7.61 -10.66 -4.56
N PHE A 123 8.17 -10.15 -3.45
CA PHE A 123 9.60 -9.76 -3.41
C PHE A 123 10.41 -10.47 -2.34
N ASN A 124 9.77 -11.24 -1.44
CA ASN A 124 10.45 -11.88 -0.33
C ASN A 124 10.25 -13.41 -0.38
N LYS A 125 11.30 -14.13 -0.78
CA LYS A 125 11.28 -15.59 -1.00
C LYS A 125 10.68 -16.42 0.15
N PRO A 126 11.00 -16.20 1.44
CA PRO A 126 10.38 -16.93 2.54
C PRO A 126 8.84 -16.82 2.55
N TYR A 127 8.29 -15.66 2.28
CA TYR A 127 6.83 -15.47 2.23
C TYR A 127 6.23 -16.02 0.94
N THR A 128 6.95 -15.96 -0.20
CA THR A 128 6.54 -16.62 -1.43
C THR A 128 6.39 -18.12 -1.21
N GLN A 129 7.39 -18.77 -0.60
CA GLN A 129 7.37 -20.20 -0.35
C GLN A 129 6.22 -20.58 0.59
N ARG A 130 6.06 -19.85 1.71
CA ARG A 130 4.96 -20.04 2.65
C ARG A 130 3.59 -19.96 1.98
N PHE A 131 3.40 -18.96 1.14
CA PHE A 131 2.16 -18.76 0.42
C PHE A 131 1.83 -19.92 -0.53
N VAL A 132 2.84 -20.43 -1.27
CA VAL A 132 2.71 -21.58 -2.14
C VAL A 132 2.35 -22.84 -1.34
N ASP A 133 2.99 -23.07 -0.20
CA ASP A 133 2.74 -24.26 0.64
C ASP A 133 1.33 -24.25 1.22
N ILE A 134 0.84 -23.09 1.66
CA ILE A 134 -0.53 -22.93 2.14
C ILE A 134 -1.54 -23.26 1.02
N ARG A 135 -1.33 -22.74 -0.17
CA ARG A 135 -2.23 -23.01 -1.31
C ARG A 135 -2.23 -24.47 -1.74
N LYS A 136 -1.08 -25.13 -1.72
CA LYS A 136 -0.99 -26.58 -2.00
C LYS A 136 -1.77 -27.40 -0.99
N THR A 137 -1.68 -27.06 0.30
CA THR A 137 -2.41 -27.78 1.36
C THR A 137 -3.92 -27.60 1.19
N MET A 138 -4.36 -26.43 0.79
CA MET A 138 -5.79 -26.17 0.54
C MET A 138 -6.33 -26.88 -0.69
N GLY A 139 -5.59 -26.95 -1.78
CA GLY A 139 -5.98 -27.72 -2.96
C GLY A 139 -6.24 -29.18 -2.61
N LYS A 140 -5.37 -29.79 -1.80
CA LYS A 140 -5.57 -31.15 -1.30
C LYS A 140 -6.81 -31.35 -0.43
N LEU A 141 -7.17 -30.34 0.39
CA LEU A 141 -8.36 -30.41 1.23
C LEU A 141 -9.65 -30.30 0.41
N THR A 142 -9.63 -29.55 -0.68
CA THR A 142 -10.80 -29.42 -1.58
C THR A 142 -11.04 -30.72 -2.36
N GLU A 143 -9.98 -31.44 -2.75
CA GLU A 143 -10.07 -32.73 -3.43
C GLU A 143 -10.57 -33.88 -2.52
N LEU A 144 -10.46 -33.74 -1.20
CA LEU A 144 -10.96 -34.74 -0.24
C LEU A 144 -12.46 -34.61 0.07
N HIS A 145 -13.08 -33.52 -0.35
CA HIS A 145 -14.50 -33.20 -0.10
C HIS A 145 -15.36 -33.23 -1.39
N THR A 146 -14.78 -33.64 -2.51
CA THR A 146 -15.47 -33.90 -3.79
C THR A 146 -15.52 -35.40 -4.04
#